data_08d102bd07512ded793d18d52ba3ee46
#
_entry.id   08d102bd07512ded793d18d52ba3ee46
#
_cell.length_a   1.000
_cell.length_b   1.000
_cell.length_c   1.000
_cell.angle_alpha   90.00
_cell.angle_beta   90.00
_cell.angle_gamma   90.00
#
_symmetry.space_group_name_H-M   'P 1'
#
loop_
_entity.id
_entity.type
_entity.pdbx_description
1 polymer ?
#
loop_
_entity_poly.entity_id
_entity_poly.type
_entity_poly.pdbx_seq_one_letter_code
_entity_poly.pdbx_strand_id
1 'polypeptide(L)'
;MMAMLLLTGVLSGIWPSASPLHAQINDQTSSATIDQLASNLTQANSELPIKQQLKAEILVPIFYNNGTNVEAEKYRILFEELVNQFGAVCSEDNNVINGYWINPQDNKAYADKNKVYWIIVPDTEENRQYFISLQNKLESLFKQESILIYFTPVLNLLPE
;
A
#
# COMPACT_ATOMS: atom_id res chain seq x y z
N MET A 1 -30.33 -62.72 -22.00
CA MET A 1 -29.79 -64.11 -21.89
C MET A 1 -28.41 -63.99 -21.26
N MET A 2 -28.18 -64.79 -20.21
CA MET A 2 -26.96 -65.08 -19.42
C MET A 2 -26.45 -63.89 -18.56
N ALA A 3 -26.70 -63.93 -17.31
CA ALA A 3 -26.35 -64.83 -16.18
C ALA A 3 -24.89 -64.60 -15.69
N MET A 4 -24.87 -63.99 -14.49
CA MET A 4 -24.32 -64.61 -13.25
C MET A 4 -22.80 -64.65 -13.13
N LEU A 5 -22.20 -64.04 -12.13
CA LEU A 5 -21.86 -64.67 -10.85
C LEU A 5 -21.37 -63.69 -9.80
N LEU A 6 -21.92 -63.78 -8.61
CA LEU A 6 -21.49 -63.25 -7.34
C LEU A 6 -20.19 -63.95 -6.87
N LEU A 7 -19.23 -63.22 -6.34
CA LEU A 7 -18.25 -63.75 -5.40
C LEU A 7 -18.08 -62.83 -4.22
N THR A 8 -18.67 -63.23 -3.12
CA THR A 8 -18.48 -62.71 -1.77
C THR A 8 -17.14 -63.15 -1.24
N GLY A 9 -16.24 -62.18 -0.94
CA GLY A 9 -15.02 -62.46 -0.22
C GLY A 9 -14.94 -61.53 1.00
N VAL A 10 -15.39 -62.05 2.16
CA VAL A 10 -15.21 -61.43 3.46
C VAL A 10 -13.77 -61.72 3.91
N LEU A 11 -12.90 -60.73 3.91
CA LEU A 11 -11.65 -60.79 4.62
C LEU A 11 -11.72 -59.86 5.84
N SER A 12 -11.99 -60.50 6.98
CA SER A 12 -11.82 -59.93 8.31
C SER A 12 -10.36 -59.68 8.63
N GLY A 13 -9.85 -58.50 8.27
CA GLY A 13 -8.55 -58.03 8.73
C GLY A 13 -8.65 -57.40 10.10
N ILE A 14 -8.11 -58.06 11.10
CA ILE A 14 -7.95 -57.56 12.47
C ILE A 14 -6.89 -56.45 12.43
N TRP A 15 -7.31 -55.19 12.57
CA TRP A 15 -6.39 -54.06 12.76
C TRP A 15 -6.01 -53.99 14.23
N PRO A 16 -4.71 -53.96 14.60
CA PRO A 16 -4.32 -53.70 15.97
C PRO A 16 -4.72 -52.26 16.33
N SER A 17 -5.46 -52.09 17.41
CA SER A 17 -5.81 -50.79 18.01
C SER A 17 -4.53 -50.09 18.45
N ALA A 18 -4.11 -49.12 17.69
CA ALA A 18 -3.09 -48.14 18.15
C ALA A 18 -3.74 -47.28 19.24
N SER A 19 -3.28 -47.42 20.46
CA SER A 19 -3.63 -46.52 21.55
C SER A 19 -3.22 -45.11 21.15
N PRO A 20 -4.08 -44.07 21.37
CA PRO A 20 -3.66 -42.70 21.14
C PRO A 20 -2.58 -42.35 22.15
N LEU A 21 -1.37 -42.09 21.66
CA LEU A 21 -0.36 -41.40 22.47
C LEU A 21 -0.94 -40.01 22.79
N HIS A 22 -1.44 -39.84 24.02
CA HIS A 22 -1.69 -38.55 24.58
C HIS A 22 -0.32 -37.89 24.80
N ALA A 23 0.12 -37.14 23.80
CA ALA A 23 1.16 -36.15 24.01
C ALA A 23 0.53 -35.08 24.92
N GLN A 24 0.81 -35.13 26.19
CA GLN A 24 0.60 -34.01 27.08
C GLN A 24 1.57 -32.91 26.63
N ILE A 25 1.10 -32.05 25.78
CA ILE A 25 1.75 -30.77 25.48
C ILE A 25 1.66 -29.98 26.76
N ASN A 26 2.79 -29.77 27.41
CA ASN A 26 2.91 -28.97 28.63
C ASN A 26 2.63 -27.50 28.24
N ASP A 27 1.39 -27.08 28.38
CA ASP A 27 0.83 -25.79 27.92
C ASP A 27 1.52 -24.56 28.52
N GLN A 28 2.24 -24.76 29.64
CA GLN A 28 2.95 -23.68 30.32
C GLN A 28 4.32 -23.33 29.71
N THR A 29 4.95 -24.24 28.96
CA THR A 29 6.26 -23.98 28.37
C THR A 29 6.12 -23.25 27.01
N SER A 30 4.97 -23.36 26.35
CA SER A 30 4.73 -22.72 25.04
C SER A 30 4.43 -21.22 25.16
N SER A 31 3.69 -20.79 26.19
CA SER A 31 3.34 -19.39 26.38
C SER A 31 4.56 -18.52 26.72
N ALA A 32 5.40 -18.95 27.68
CA ALA A 32 6.61 -18.21 28.04
C ALA A 32 7.62 -18.10 26.89
N THR A 33 7.68 -19.11 26.02
CA THR A 33 8.57 -19.10 24.84
C THR A 33 8.04 -18.15 23.77
N ILE A 34 6.72 -18.10 23.56
CA ILE A 34 6.08 -17.19 22.60
C ILE A 34 6.23 -15.74 23.07
N ASP A 35 6.00 -15.46 24.37
CA ASP A 35 6.15 -14.13 24.93
C ASP A 35 7.61 -13.64 24.87
N GLN A 36 8.56 -14.55 25.08
CA GLN A 36 9.99 -14.24 24.97
C GLN A 36 10.43 -14.01 23.52
N LEU A 37 9.90 -14.79 22.56
CA LEU A 37 10.12 -14.55 21.15
C LEU A 37 9.49 -13.22 20.69
N ALA A 38 8.28 -12.92 21.13
CA ALA A 38 7.62 -11.65 20.84
C ALA A 38 8.39 -10.45 21.42
N SER A 39 8.90 -10.56 22.66
CA SER A 39 9.71 -9.50 23.27
C SER A 39 11.05 -9.32 22.56
N ASN A 40 11.71 -10.40 22.15
CA ASN A 40 12.97 -10.36 21.41
C ASN A 40 12.77 -9.76 20.00
N LEU A 41 11.65 -10.07 19.33
CA LEU A 41 11.30 -9.47 18.04
C LEU A 41 10.99 -7.97 18.17
N THR A 42 10.32 -7.57 19.25
CA THR A 42 10.04 -6.16 19.54
C THR A 42 11.33 -5.40 19.84
N GLN A 43 12.24 -6.00 20.62
CA GLN A 43 13.54 -5.42 20.95
C GLN A 43 14.47 -5.33 19.73
N ALA A 44 14.51 -6.38 18.90
CA ALA A 44 15.28 -6.37 17.64
C ALA A 44 14.78 -5.29 16.66
N ASN A 45 13.49 -5.06 16.60
CA ASN A 45 12.91 -4.00 15.78
C ASN A 45 13.22 -2.58 16.31
N SER A 46 13.49 -2.42 17.63
CA SER A 46 13.87 -1.13 18.21
C SER A 46 15.33 -0.75 17.91
N GLU A 47 16.16 -1.70 17.52
CA GLU A 47 17.59 -1.47 17.20
C GLU A 47 17.85 -1.20 15.71
N LEU A 48 16.85 -1.43 14.84
CA LEU A 48 17.00 -1.12 13.43
C LEU A 48 16.67 0.37 13.18
N PRO A 49 17.48 1.10 12.41
CA PRO A 49 17.21 2.48 12.03
C PRO A 49 16.08 2.56 10.98
N ILE A 50 15.00 1.81 11.22
CA ILE A 50 13.85 1.73 10.33
C ILE A 50 12.65 2.37 11.03
N LYS A 51 12.02 3.32 10.36
CA LYS A 51 10.78 3.93 10.83
C LYS A 51 9.65 3.75 9.82
N GLN A 52 8.45 3.55 10.33
CA GLN A 52 7.26 3.64 9.51
C GLN A 52 6.97 5.10 9.19
N GLN A 53 6.82 5.38 7.91
CA GLN A 53 6.50 6.69 7.36
C GLN A 53 5.43 6.56 6.28
N LEU A 54 4.99 7.68 5.72
CA LEU A 54 4.06 7.73 4.60
C LEU A 54 4.81 8.17 3.34
N LYS A 55 4.65 7.42 2.25
CA LYS A 55 4.93 7.89 0.91
C LYS A 55 3.69 8.64 0.43
N ALA A 56 3.79 9.96 0.32
CA ALA A 56 2.76 10.79 -0.30
C ALA A 56 3.00 10.83 -1.81
N GLU A 57 2.01 10.47 -2.60
CA GLU A 57 2.06 10.51 -4.07
C GLU A 57 1.02 11.51 -4.57
N ILE A 58 1.45 12.41 -5.45
CA ILE A 58 0.70 13.53 -5.99
C ILE A 58 0.64 13.37 -7.50
N LEU A 59 -0.55 13.20 -8.05
CA LEU A 59 -0.79 13.11 -9.47
C LEU A 59 -1.25 14.46 -10.00
N VAL A 60 -0.48 15.05 -10.91
CA VAL A 60 -0.82 16.32 -11.54
C VAL A 60 -0.97 16.15 -13.06
N PRO A 61 -1.97 16.79 -13.67
CA PRO A 61 -2.31 16.59 -15.07
C PRO A 61 -1.21 17.12 -16.00
N ILE A 62 -1.05 16.46 -17.16
CA ILE A 62 -0.20 16.94 -18.26
C ILE A 62 -0.99 17.90 -19.17
N PHE A 63 -2.29 17.71 -19.24
CA PHE A 63 -3.19 18.50 -20.09
C PHE A 63 -4.31 19.11 -19.26
N TYR A 64 -4.75 20.28 -19.65
CA TYR A 64 -6.03 20.84 -19.20
C TYR A 64 -7.21 20.10 -19.85
N ASN A 65 -8.41 20.28 -19.31
CA ASN A 65 -9.65 19.68 -19.83
C ASN A 65 -9.95 20.05 -21.30
N ASN A 66 -9.38 21.16 -21.79
CA ASN A 66 -9.48 21.57 -23.20
C ASN A 66 -8.40 20.94 -24.12
N GLY A 67 -7.57 20.03 -23.58
CA GLY A 67 -6.52 19.35 -24.31
C GLY A 67 -5.21 20.13 -24.51
N THR A 68 -5.13 21.37 -23.98
CA THR A 68 -3.86 22.13 -24.02
C THR A 68 -2.89 21.65 -22.95
N ASN A 69 -1.59 21.73 -23.23
CA ASN A 69 -0.56 21.36 -22.27
C ASN A 69 -0.59 22.30 -21.04
N VAL A 70 -0.36 21.73 -19.87
CA VAL A 70 -0.08 22.50 -18.66
C VAL A 70 1.32 23.11 -18.78
N GLU A 71 1.48 24.35 -18.36
CA GLU A 71 2.73 25.10 -18.42
C GLU A 71 3.80 24.48 -17.50
N ALA A 72 5.05 24.38 -17.98
CA ALA A 72 6.18 23.84 -17.22
C ALA A 72 6.39 24.55 -15.88
N GLU A 73 6.08 25.84 -15.82
CA GLU A 73 6.20 26.67 -14.63
C GLU A 73 5.36 26.15 -13.45
N LYS A 74 4.20 25.55 -13.70
CA LYS A 74 3.33 25.01 -12.63
C LYS A 74 3.94 23.80 -11.94
N TYR A 75 4.63 22.95 -12.72
CA TYR A 75 5.37 21.82 -12.15
C TYR A 75 6.58 22.31 -11.33
N ARG A 76 7.24 23.38 -11.78
CA ARG A 76 8.34 24.01 -11.04
C ARG A 76 7.85 24.56 -9.71
N ILE A 77 6.69 25.24 -9.68
CA ILE A 77 6.08 25.74 -8.44
C ILE A 77 5.79 24.60 -7.47
N LEU A 78 5.20 23.49 -7.94
CA LEU A 78 4.95 22.31 -7.10
C LEU A 78 6.26 21.72 -6.57
N PHE A 79 7.25 21.56 -7.44
CA PHE A 79 8.55 21.02 -7.06
C PHE A 79 9.21 21.87 -5.95
N GLU A 80 9.26 23.18 -6.15
CA GLU A 80 9.83 24.13 -5.18
C GLU A 80 9.06 24.15 -3.86
N GLU A 81 7.74 24.08 -3.90
CA GLU A 81 6.88 23.99 -2.72
C GLU A 81 7.26 22.77 -1.86
N LEU A 82 7.37 21.59 -2.48
CA LEU A 82 7.70 20.35 -1.77
C LEU A 82 9.15 20.35 -1.26
N VAL A 83 10.11 20.85 -2.05
CA VAL A 83 11.49 20.96 -1.62
C VAL A 83 11.64 21.95 -0.45
N ASN A 84 10.93 23.08 -0.50
CA ASN A 84 10.98 24.08 0.58
C ASN A 84 10.36 23.55 1.87
N GLN A 85 9.29 22.76 1.78
CA GLN A 85 8.60 22.21 2.94
C GLN A 85 9.33 21.03 3.56
N PHE A 86 9.88 20.12 2.74
CA PHE A 86 10.37 18.83 3.19
C PHE A 86 11.86 18.60 2.93
N GLY A 87 12.51 19.47 2.19
CA GLY A 87 13.93 19.36 1.80
C GLY A 87 14.20 18.40 0.65
N ALA A 88 13.20 17.65 0.16
CA ALA A 88 13.33 16.68 -0.92
C ALA A 88 12.01 16.48 -1.65
N VAL A 89 12.09 16.00 -2.88
CA VAL A 89 10.96 15.47 -3.67
C VAL A 89 11.51 14.58 -4.78
N CYS A 90 10.77 13.55 -5.16
CA CYS A 90 11.05 12.73 -6.33
C CYS A 90 9.99 12.96 -7.39
N SER A 91 10.39 12.97 -8.67
CA SER A 91 9.48 12.98 -9.81
C SER A 91 9.88 11.90 -10.82
N GLU A 92 8.91 11.39 -11.53
CA GLU A 92 9.11 10.43 -12.62
C GLU A 92 8.84 11.15 -13.94
N ASP A 93 9.87 11.83 -14.48
CA ASP A 93 9.71 12.72 -15.66
C ASP A 93 9.28 11.98 -16.93
N ASN A 94 9.65 10.70 -17.08
CA ASN A 94 9.36 9.90 -18.28
C ASN A 94 8.21 8.92 -18.08
N ASN A 95 7.63 8.83 -16.89
CA ASN A 95 6.54 7.93 -16.58
C ASN A 95 5.22 8.69 -16.52
N VAL A 96 4.36 8.45 -17.51
CA VAL A 96 3.03 9.04 -17.59
C VAL A 96 2.01 8.04 -17.05
N ILE A 97 1.30 8.43 -16.01
CA ILE A 97 0.19 7.63 -15.49
C ILE A 97 -1.08 7.98 -16.23
N ASN A 98 -1.70 6.98 -16.86
CA ASN A 98 -3.01 7.13 -17.47
C ASN A 98 -4.09 6.86 -16.42
N GLY A 99 -4.91 7.87 -16.15
CA GLY A 99 -6.07 7.80 -15.29
C GLY A 99 -7.36 7.81 -16.11
N TYR A 100 -8.41 7.22 -15.53
CA TYR A 100 -9.77 7.30 -16.07
C TYR A 100 -10.73 7.55 -14.92
N TRP A 101 -11.62 8.48 -15.08
CA TRP A 101 -12.66 8.74 -14.10
C TRP A 101 -14.00 9.01 -14.77
N ILE A 102 -15.08 8.71 -14.07
CA ILE A 102 -16.44 8.96 -14.55
C ILE A 102 -16.95 10.21 -13.85
N ASN A 103 -17.25 11.24 -14.63
CA ASN A 103 -17.84 12.45 -14.10
C ASN A 103 -19.28 12.17 -13.62
N PRO A 104 -19.59 12.38 -12.35
CA PRO A 104 -20.91 12.11 -11.80
C PRO A 104 -22.02 13.03 -12.35
N GLN A 105 -21.66 14.16 -12.95
CA GLN A 105 -22.61 15.12 -13.48
C GLN A 105 -23.14 14.72 -14.86
N ASP A 106 -22.27 14.21 -15.74
CA ASP A 106 -22.63 13.85 -17.12
C ASP A 106 -22.47 12.36 -17.44
N ASN A 107 -22.02 11.56 -16.47
CA ASN A 107 -21.78 10.12 -16.57
C ASN A 107 -20.85 9.72 -17.73
N LYS A 108 -19.92 10.61 -18.11
CA LYS A 108 -18.92 10.33 -19.14
C LYS A 108 -17.59 9.93 -18.52
N ALA A 109 -16.89 9.04 -19.22
CA ALA A 109 -15.53 8.68 -18.88
C ALA A 109 -14.56 9.71 -19.47
N TYR A 110 -13.68 10.23 -18.62
CA TYR A 110 -12.59 11.12 -18.98
C TYR A 110 -11.27 10.38 -18.79
N ALA A 111 -10.37 10.56 -19.75
CA ALA A 111 -9.02 10.00 -19.70
C ALA A 111 -8.03 11.11 -19.36
N ASP A 112 -7.27 10.90 -18.30
CA ASP A 112 -6.23 11.83 -17.87
C ASP A 112 -4.84 11.23 -18.04
N LYS A 113 -3.87 12.09 -18.33
CA LYS A 113 -2.46 11.77 -18.30
C LYS A 113 -1.81 12.60 -17.21
N ASN A 114 -1.15 11.94 -16.28
CA ASN A 114 -0.60 12.58 -15.10
C ASN A 114 0.91 12.35 -14.96
N LYS A 115 1.61 13.35 -14.44
CA LYS A 115 2.94 13.22 -13.83
C LYS A 115 2.78 12.88 -12.36
N VAL A 116 3.77 12.15 -11.82
CA VAL A 116 3.81 11.78 -10.42
C VAL A 116 4.95 12.49 -9.72
N TYR A 117 4.62 13.11 -8.60
CA TYR A 117 5.57 13.57 -7.61
C TYR A 117 5.35 12.78 -6.34
N TRP A 118 6.43 12.41 -5.67
CA TRP A 118 6.29 11.70 -4.39
C TRP A 118 7.37 12.09 -3.40
N ILE A 119 7.05 11.91 -2.12
CA ILE A 119 7.93 12.18 -1.01
C ILE A 119 7.61 11.25 0.15
N ILE A 120 8.60 10.93 0.97
CA ILE A 120 8.42 10.18 2.20
C ILE A 120 8.44 11.15 3.37
N VAL A 121 7.38 11.12 4.19
CA VAL A 121 7.17 12.03 5.32
C VAL A 121 6.74 11.27 6.57
N PRO A 122 7.03 11.79 7.77
CA PRO A 122 6.44 11.26 9.01
C PRO A 122 4.90 11.29 8.95
N ASP A 123 4.26 10.24 9.50
CA ASP A 123 2.81 10.19 9.67
C ASP A 123 2.38 11.05 10.85
N THR A 124 2.23 12.35 10.63
CA THR A 124 1.78 13.33 11.62
C THR A 124 0.53 14.06 11.15
N GLU A 125 -0.26 14.54 12.09
CA GLU A 125 -1.43 15.34 11.77
C GLU A 125 -1.05 16.64 11.02
N GLU A 126 0.07 17.26 11.37
CA GLU A 126 0.59 18.44 10.68
C GLU A 126 0.84 18.17 9.20
N ASN A 127 1.50 17.05 8.87
CA ASN A 127 1.75 16.67 7.49
C ASN A 127 0.45 16.35 6.74
N ARG A 128 -0.52 15.69 7.39
CA ARG A 128 -1.83 15.42 6.78
C ARG A 128 -2.56 16.72 6.45
N GLN A 129 -2.58 17.68 7.36
CA GLN A 129 -3.19 19.00 7.13
C GLN A 129 -2.47 19.81 6.05
N TYR A 130 -1.14 19.70 6.00
CA TYR A 130 -0.36 20.29 4.91
C TYR A 130 -0.82 19.75 3.54
N PHE A 131 -0.93 18.43 3.38
CA PHE A 131 -1.33 17.84 2.10
C PHE A 131 -2.77 18.15 1.72
N ILE A 132 -3.69 18.30 2.68
CA ILE A 132 -5.06 18.80 2.42
C ILE A 132 -4.99 20.23 1.86
N SER A 133 -4.19 21.10 2.47
CA SER A 133 -4.02 22.47 2.01
C SER A 133 -3.34 22.54 0.64
N LEU A 134 -2.33 21.69 0.42
CA LEU A 134 -1.64 21.55 -0.86
C LEU A 134 -2.59 21.10 -1.96
N GLN A 135 -3.47 20.12 -1.71
CA GLN A 135 -4.46 19.66 -2.68
C GLN A 135 -5.31 20.81 -3.19
N ASN A 136 -5.91 21.61 -2.30
CA ASN A 136 -6.72 22.79 -2.67
C ASN A 136 -5.91 23.81 -3.50
N LYS A 137 -4.65 24.02 -3.14
CA LYS A 137 -3.75 24.93 -3.87
C LYS A 137 -3.47 24.40 -5.29
N LEU A 138 -3.23 23.08 -5.42
CA LEU A 138 -2.94 22.44 -6.71
C LEU A 138 -4.17 22.40 -7.61
N GLU A 139 -5.37 22.16 -7.08
CA GLU A 139 -6.63 22.23 -7.84
C GLU A 139 -6.77 23.61 -8.49
N SER A 140 -6.52 24.67 -7.75
CA SER A 140 -6.53 26.04 -8.28
C SER A 140 -5.41 26.27 -9.30
N LEU A 141 -4.18 25.84 -8.98
CA LEU A 141 -3.00 26.02 -9.83
C LEU A 141 -3.13 25.32 -11.18
N PHE A 142 -3.58 24.06 -11.17
CA PHE A 142 -3.73 23.22 -12.36
C PHE A 142 -5.11 23.34 -13.02
N LYS A 143 -6.03 24.14 -12.46
CA LYS A 143 -7.41 24.32 -12.94
C LYS A 143 -8.15 22.99 -13.05
N GLN A 144 -8.06 22.17 -12.03
CA GLN A 144 -8.71 20.88 -11.92
C GLN A 144 -9.81 20.91 -10.86
N GLU A 145 -10.84 20.08 -11.04
CA GLU A 145 -11.89 19.86 -10.03
C GLU A 145 -11.38 19.07 -8.84
N SER A 146 -10.38 18.21 -9.08
CA SER A 146 -9.73 17.41 -8.04
C SER A 146 -8.31 17.04 -8.45
N ILE A 147 -7.40 17.03 -7.49
CA ILE A 147 -6.04 16.52 -7.61
C ILE A 147 -5.91 15.29 -6.70
N LEU A 148 -5.49 14.16 -7.25
CA LEU A 148 -5.29 12.95 -6.46
C LEU A 148 -4.00 13.05 -5.65
N ILE A 149 -4.14 13.02 -4.33
CA ILE A 149 -3.03 12.81 -3.38
C ILE A 149 -3.39 11.59 -2.54
N TYR A 150 -2.51 10.61 -2.48
CA TYR A 150 -2.73 9.43 -1.64
C TYR A 150 -1.47 9.04 -0.90
N PHE A 151 -1.64 8.24 0.16
CA PHE A 151 -0.56 7.84 1.05
C PHE A 151 -0.42 6.33 1.06
N THR A 152 0.83 5.87 1.01
CA THR A 152 1.19 4.47 1.19
C THR A 152 2.12 4.36 2.39
N PRO A 153 1.79 3.53 3.41
CA PRO A 153 2.72 3.25 4.49
C PRO A 153 3.99 2.56 3.96
N VAL A 154 5.14 3.06 4.37
CA VAL A 154 6.45 2.52 3.99
C VAL A 154 7.36 2.37 5.19
N LEU A 155 8.26 1.41 5.14
CA LEU A 155 9.38 1.29 6.08
C LEU A 155 10.58 1.99 5.46
N ASN A 156 11.09 3.00 6.12
CA ASN A 156 12.21 3.80 5.65
C ASN A 156 13.42 3.65 6.56
N LEU A 157 14.59 3.38 5.97
CA LEU A 157 15.88 3.48 6.65
C LEU A 157 16.21 4.95 6.84
N LEU A 158 16.38 5.37 8.08
CA LEU A 158 16.83 6.71 8.37
C LEU A 158 18.36 6.73 8.39
N PRO A 159 19.02 7.77 7.85
CA PRO A 159 20.45 7.98 8.07
C PRO A 159 20.70 8.17 9.58
N GLU A 160 21.81 7.61 10.06
CA GLU A 160 22.31 7.84 11.43
C GLU A 160 22.66 9.32 11.63
#